data_f8128365e7f5e5b689b399d1d89c5bfa
#
_entry.id   f8128365e7f5e5b689b399d1d89c5bfa
#
_cell.length_a   1.000
_cell.length_b   1.000
_cell.length_c   1.000
_cell.angle_alpha   90.00
_cell.angle_beta   90.00
_cell.angle_gamma   90.00
#
_symmetry.space_group_name_H-M   'P 1'
#
loop_
_entity.id
_entity.type
_entity.pdbx_description
1 polymer ?
#
loop_
_entity_poly.entity_id
_entity_poly.type
_entity_poly.pdbx_seq_one_letter_code
_entity_poly.pdbx_strand_id
1 'polypeptide(L)'
;MFIRKPSALVAQAVCAGAIATVIGTATPASAQTNVPCSASALFTAIANANTSGGGSLVLAPGCTYRLSSPLPDITSTIAINARHSTITRVSTTSFGILSVSPSGNLALTDATITNGDAPDFGGGIANRGTLTVTDSAIRNNHANFSGGIGGGSGTTTRIVRTSIMGNTANVNGGGVANDGNMTISNSRIIDNTAGGAGGGAANDGTLRIVDTNVNENSAGRAGGVANFGGGTTSITSSNVNSNAALVAPGGVLNAGGVVTLQSSRVKGNQPTNCAGSDIPVPNCVG
;
A
#
# COMPACT_ATOMS: atom_id res chain seq x y z
N MET A 1 -49.40 -9.67 -83.29
CA MET A 1 -48.00 -9.33 -83.56
C MET A 1 -47.40 -8.79 -82.28
N PHE A 2 -46.84 -9.69 -81.44
CA PHE A 2 -46.32 -9.33 -80.15
C PHE A 2 -44.79 -9.26 -80.19
N ILE A 3 -44.24 -8.06 -79.99
CA ILE A 3 -42.81 -7.82 -79.92
C ILE A 3 -42.36 -8.02 -78.47
N ARG A 4 -41.49 -9.02 -78.22
CA ARG A 4 -40.85 -9.25 -76.93
C ARG A 4 -39.64 -8.34 -76.81
N LYS A 5 -39.55 -7.56 -75.68
CA LYS A 5 -38.35 -6.84 -75.30
C LYS A 5 -37.35 -7.80 -74.60
N PRO A 6 -36.04 -7.64 -74.80
CA PRO A 6 -35.02 -8.43 -74.11
C PRO A 6 -34.81 -7.92 -72.68
N SER A 7 -34.66 -8.84 -71.76
CA SER A 7 -34.34 -8.58 -70.35
C SER A 7 -32.85 -8.27 -70.16
N ALA A 8 -32.55 -7.18 -69.54
CA ALA A 8 -31.14 -6.80 -69.17
C ALA A 8 -30.69 -7.65 -67.97
N LEU A 9 -29.60 -8.37 -68.10
CA LEU A 9 -28.87 -8.98 -67.01
C LEU A 9 -28.20 -7.89 -66.16
N VAL A 10 -28.56 -7.83 -64.89
CA VAL A 10 -27.83 -7.03 -63.90
C VAL A 10 -26.70 -7.89 -63.32
N ALA A 11 -25.44 -7.51 -63.66
CA ALA A 11 -24.27 -8.12 -63.03
C ALA A 11 -24.12 -7.60 -61.62
N GLN A 12 -24.23 -8.50 -60.63
CA GLN A 12 -23.91 -8.19 -59.24
C GLN A 12 -22.38 -8.21 -59.08
N ALA A 13 -21.79 -7.08 -58.77
CA ALA A 13 -20.40 -6.98 -58.31
C ALA A 13 -20.29 -7.48 -56.90
N VAL A 14 -19.62 -8.60 -56.68
CA VAL A 14 -19.25 -9.11 -55.36
C VAL A 14 -18.03 -8.32 -54.87
N CYS A 15 -18.24 -7.39 -53.94
CA CYS A 15 -17.15 -6.75 -53.19
C CYS A 15 -16.53 -7.79 -52.27
N ALA A 16 -15.37 -8.32 -52.60
CA ALA A 16 -14.53 -9.07 -51.68
C ALA A 16 -13.95 -8.13 -50.63
N GLY A 17 -14.60 -8.03 -49.48
CA GLY A 17 -14.07 -7.34 -48.29
C GLY A 17 -12.89 -8.13 -47.70
N ALA A 18 -11.69 -7.61 -47.81
CA ALA A 18 -10.53 -8.14 -47.13
C ALA A 18 -10.71 -7.93 -45.60
N ILE A 19 -10.99 -9.00 -44.86
CA ILE A 19 -10.97 -9.00 -43.41
C ILE A 19 -9.49 -8.99 -43.00
N ALA A 20 -8.97 -7.82 -42.64
CA ALA A 20 -7.68 -7.70 -41.98
C ALA A 20 -7.82 -8.29 -40.58
N THR A 21 -7.41 -9.52 -40.36
CA THR A 21 -7.22 -10.10 -39.02
C THR A 21 -6.08 -9.35 -38.37
N VAL A 22 -6.41 -8.44 -37.45
CA VAL A 22 -5.45 -7.87 -36.49
C VAL A 22 -5.04 -9.01 -35.58
N ILE A 23 -3.91 -9.64 -35.90
CA ILE A 23 -3.24 -10.55 -34.96
C ILE A 23 -2.64 -9.63 -33.88
N GLY A 24 -3.41 -9.40 -32.81
CA GLY A 24 -2.88 -8.80 -31.61
C GLY A 24 -1.75 -9.71 -31.14
N THR A 25 -0.51 -9.22 -31.19
CA THR A 25 0.62 -9.87 -30.53
C THR A 25 0.32 -9.85 -29.03
N ALA A 26 -0.13 -11.00 -28.49
CA ALA A 26 -0.18 -11.18 -27.05
C ALA A 26 1.24 -10.89 -26.53
N THR A 27 1.38 -9.88 -25.71
CA THR A 27 2.63 -9.66 -24.97
C THR A 27 2.96 -10.96 -24.26
N PRO A 28 4.17 -11.53 -24.44
CA PRO A 28 4.52 -12.77 -23.75
C PRO A 28 4.35 -12.53 -22.25
N ALA A 29 3.63 -13.43 -21.57
CA ALA A 29 3.55 -13.41 -20.13
C ALA A 29 5.00 -13.41 -19.61
N SER A 30 5.37 -12.38 -18.85
CA SER A 30 6.72 -12.26 -18.29
C SER A 30 7.05 -13.56 -17.57
N ALA A 31 8.11 -14.24 -17.99
CA ALA A 31 8.49 -15.51 -17.40
C ALA A 31 8.69 -15.35 -15.89
N GLN A 32 8.01 -16.20 -15.12
CA GLN A 32 8.09 -16.20 -13.67
C GLN A 32 9.47 -16.66 -13.22
N THR A 33 10.15 -15.86 -12.40
CA THR A 33 11.45 -16.18 -11.84
C THR A 33 11.29 -16.77 -10.44
N ASN A 34 11.69 -18.02 -10.25
CA ASN A 34 11.75 -18.62 -8.92
C ASN A 34 13.02 -18.14 -8.20
N VAL A 35 12.84 -17.61 -6.99
CA VAL A 35 13.93 -17.03 -6.18
C VAL A 35 14.30 -18.00 -5.08
N PRO A 36 15.51 -18.58 -5.11
CA PRO A 36 16.00 -19.45 -4.03
C PRO A 36 16.01 -18.77 -2.66
N CYS A 37 15.99 -19.57 -1.59
CA CYS A 37 15.95 -19.10 -0.20
C CYS A 37 17.31 -18.50 0.23
N SER A 38 17.68 -17.34 -0.35
CA SER A 38 18.84 -16.57 0.08
C SER A 38 18.66 -15.09 -0.21
N ALA A 39 19.21 -14.23 0.64
CA ALA A 39 19.16 -12.77 0.45
C ALA A 39 19.85 -12.32 -0.85
N SER A 40 20.96 -12.95 -1.22
CA SER A 40 21.67 -12.66 -2.46
C SER A 40 20.85 -13.02 -3.70
N ALA A 41 20.12 -14.15 -3.67
CA ALA A 41 19.23 -14.51 -4.77
C ALA A 41 18.08 -13.52 -4.93
N LEU A 42 17.48 -13.05 -3.82
CA LEU A 42 16.44 -12.02 -3.85
C LEU A 42 16.98 -10.70 -4.38
N PHE A 43 18.18 -10.28 -3.93
CA PHE A 43 18.86 -9.09 -4.44
C PHE A 43 19.05 -9.17 -5.96
N THR A 44 19.64 -10.27 -6.45
CA THR A 44 19.90 -10.48 -7.87
C THR A 44 18.61 -10.54 -8.69
N ALA A 45 17.56 -11.19 -8.17
CA ALA A 45 16.28 -11.28 -8.86
C ALA A 45 15.61 -9.90 -9.04
N ILE A 46 15.63 -9.05 -8.00
CA ILE A 46 15.12 -7.67 -8.10
C ILE A 46 15.98 -6.85 -9.06
N ALA A 47 17.30 -6.92 -8.98
CA ALA A 47 18.20 -6.19 -9.87
C ALA A 47 17.98 -6.57 -11.36
N ASN A 48 17.85 -7.87 -11.64
CA ASN A 48 17.57 -8.37 -12.99
C ASN A 48 16.18 -7.95 -13.48
N ALA A 49 15.16 -7.99 -12.63
CA ALA A 49 13.82 -7.54 -12.98
C ALA A 49 13.82 -6.03 -13.30
N ASN A 50 14.55 -5.21 -12.54
CA ASN A 50 14.72 -3.79 -12.83
C ASN A 50 15.36 -3.55 -14.21
N THR A 51 16.45 -4.25 -14.52
CA THR A 51 17.16 -4.10 -15.81
C THR A 51 16.36 -4.62 -17.00
N SER A 52 15.48 -5.59 -16.77
CA SER A 52 14.58 -6.14 -17.80
C SER A 52 13.29 -5.35 -17.99
N GLY A 53 13.12 -4.23 -17.27
CA GLY A 53 11.91 -3.41 -17.34
C GLY A 53 10.72 -3.97 -16.56
N GLY A 54 10.91 -5.01 -15.76
CA GLY A 54 9.90 -5.63 -14.91
C GLY A 54 10.02 -7.14 -14.79
N GLY A 55 9.18 -7.75 -13.95
CA GLY A 55 9.18 -9.19 -13.78
C GLY A 55 8.25 -9.72 -12.70
N SER A 56 8.04 -11.03 -12.72
CA SER A 56 7.30 -11.76 -11.69
C SER A 56 8.26 -12.67 -10.93
N LEU A 57 8.42 -12.41 -9.63
CA LEU A 57 9.29 -13.13 -8.73
C LEU A 57 8.45 -14.01 -7.81
N VAL A 58 8.83 -15.29 -7.68
CA VAL A 58 8.20 -16.22 -6.75
C VAL A 58 9.24 -16.70 -5.76
N LEU A 59 9.03 -16.34 -4.51
CA LEU A 59 9.95 -16.71 -3.45
C LEU A 59 9.80 -18.18 -3.05
N ALA A 60 10.86 -18.74 -2.51
CA ALA A 60 10.80 -20.08 -1.92
C ALA A 60 9.79 -20.10 -0.77
N PRO A 61 8.84 -21.05 -0.72
CA PRO A 61 7.76 -21.03 0.25
C PRO A 61 8.27 -21.11 1.70
N GLY A 62 7.71 -20.27 2.57
CA GLY A 62 8.05 -20.23 3.99
C GLY A 62 9.50 -19.83 4.32
N CYS A 63 10.24 -19.33 3.35
CA CYS A 63 11.63 -18.94 3.51
C CYS A 63 11.80 -17.68 4.37
N THR A 64 12.92 -17.57 5.08
CA THR A 64 13.34 -16.34 5.74
C THR A 64 14.55 -15.73 5.02
N TYR A 65 14.32 -14.67 4.28
CA TYR A 65 15.35 -13.88 3.59
C TYR A 65 15.98 -12.89 4.59
N ARG A 66 17.19 -13.20 5.06
CA ARG A 66 17.91 -12.43 6.09
C ARG A 66 18.82 -11.40 5.42
N LEU A 67 18.44 -10.13 5.47
CA LEU A 67 19.14 -9.05 4.83
C LEU A 67 20.24 -8.47 5.73
N SER A 68 21.46 -8.51 5.31
CA SER A 68 22.60 -7.81 5.93
C SER A 68 22.89 -6.45 5.29
N SER A 69 22.30 -6.17 4.12
CA SER A 69 22.37 -4.92 3.36
C SER A 69 21.03 -4.63 2.68
N PRO A 70 20.76 -3.37 2.28
CA PRO A 70 19.52 -3.01 1.56
C PRO A 70 19.35 -3.81 0.29
N LEU A 71 18.09 -4.11 -0.05
CA LEU A 71 17.71 -4.61 -1.38
C LEU A 71 17.78 -3.46 -2.42
N PRO A 72 17.91 -3.78 -3.72
CA PRO A 72 17.79 -2.75 -4.76
C PRO A 72 16.43 -2.07 -4.71
N ASP A 73 16.39 -0.76 -4.95
CA ASP A 73 15.14 -0.04 -5.16
C ASP A 73 14.35 -0.67 -6.30
N ILE A 74 13.04 -0.73 -6.14
CA ILE A 74 12.13 -1.16 -7.21
C ILE A 74 11.96 0.01 -8.19
N THR A 75 12.56 -0.10 -9.37
CA THR A 75 12.55 0.96 -10.39
C THR A 75 11.68 0.65 -11.60
N SER A 76 11.17 -0.58 -11.65
CA SER A 76 10.31 -1.09 -12.74
C SER A 76 9.04 -1.74 -12.18
N THR A 77 8.21 -2.36 -13.04
CA THR A 77 7.02 -3.09 -12.61
C THR A 77 7.39 -4.50 -12.15
N ILE A 78 7.40 -4.73 -10.85
CA ILE A 78 7.75 -6.03 -10.24
C ILE A 78 6.60 -6.56 -9.41
N ALA A 79 6.22 -7.82 -9.65
CA ALA A 79 5.33 -8.58 -8.81
C ALA A 79 6.15 -9.59 -7.97
N ILE A 80 5.97 -9.58 -6.65
CA ILE A 80 6.59 -10.54 -5.73
C ILE A 80 5.50 -11.35 -5.04
N ASN A 81 5.43 -12.64 -5.36
CA ASN A 81 4.64 -13.61 -4.60
C ASN A 81 5.56 -14.28 -3.57
N ALA A 82 5.41 -13.91 -2.31
CA ALA A 82 6.32 -14.34 -1.27
C ALA A 82 6.00 -15.73 -0.70
N ARG A 83 4.83 -16.31 -0.95
CA ARG A 83 4.45 -17.66 -0.52
C ARG A 83 4.73 -17.92 0.97
N HIS A 84 4.19 -17.06 1.84
CA HIS A 84 4.37 -17.04 3.30
C HIS A 84 5.82 -16.82 3.75
N SER A 85 6.67 -16.25 2.91
CA SER A 85 8.05 -15.97 3.26
C SER A 85 8.20 -14.69 4.08
N THR A 86 9.26 -14.66 4.86
CA THR A 86 9.67 -13.51 5.67
C THR A 86 10.87 -12.83 5.04
N ILE A 87 10.81 -11.51 4.86
CA ILE A 87 11.95 -10.68 4.49
C ILE A 87 12.30 -9.82 5.72
N THR A 88 13.50 -9.98 6.25
CA THR A 88 13.90 -9.39 7.53
C THR A 88 15.32 -8.86 7.50
N ARG A 89 15.52 -7.67 8.09
CA ARG A 89 16.86 -7.13 8.34
C ARG A 89 17.50 -7.87 9.51
N VAL A 90 18.78 -8.19 9.38
CA VAL A 90 19.63 -8.79 10.44
C VAL A 90 20.93 -8.01 10.64
N SER A 91 20.99 -6.79 10.17
CA SER A 91 22.15 -5.89 10.20
C SER A 91 22.10 -4.97 11.42
N THR A 92 23.25 -4.51 11.88
CA THR A 92 23.38 -3.38 12.81
C THR A 92 23.27 -2.03 12.10
N THR A 93 23.51 -1.99 10.77
CA THR A 93 23.27 -0.80 9.96
C THR A 93 21.79 -0.60 9.70
N SER A 94 21.29 0.61 9.87
CA SER A 94 19.89 0.98 9.67
C SER A 94 19.53 1.07 8.18
N PHE A 95 18.47 0.35 7.76
CA PHE A 95 17.83 0.45 6.44
C PHE A 95 16.42 -0.12 6.46
N GLY A 96 15.54 0.41 5.60
CA GLY A 96 14.21 -0.14 5.35
C GLY A 96 14.28 -1.42 4.50
N ILE A 97 13.25 -2.26 4.57
CA ILE A 97 13.28 -3.56 3.89
C ILE A 97 13.08 -3.42 2.38
N LEU A 98 12.06 -2.66 1.94
CA LEU A 98 11.74 -2.44 0.52
C LEU A 98 11.60 -0.94 0.24
N SER A 99 12.07 -0.54 -0.92
CA SER A 99 11.95 0.83 -1.42
C SER A 99 11.43 0.81 -2.87
N VAL A 100 10.39 1.59 -3.13
CA VAL A 100 9.81 1.76 -4.46
C VAL A 100 10.12 3.16 -4.96
N SER A 101 10.88 3.26 -6.04
CA SER A 101 11.25 4.53 -6.68
C SER A 101 10.06 5.19 -7.39
N PRO A 102 10.13 6.47 -7.76
CA PRO A 102 9.03 7.16 -8.45
C PRO A 102 8.53 6.47 -9.73
N SER A 103 9.39 5.82 -10.49
CA SER A 103 9.04 5.03 -11.67
C SER A 103 8.65 3.58 -11.34
N GLY A 104 8.84 3.14 -10.10
CA GLY A 104 8.62 1.77 -9.67
C GLY A 104 7.14 1.45 -9.45
N ASN A 105 6.79 0.20 -9.69
CA ASN A 105 5.49 -0.35 -9.37
C ASN A 105 5.69 -1.74 -8.74
N LEU A 106 5.40 -1.85 -7.43
CA LEU A 106 5.53 -3.10 -6.69
C LEU A 106 4.17 -3.68 -6.34
N ALA A 107 3.93 -4.92 -6.75
CA ALA A 107 2.86 -5.76 -6.22
C ALA A 107 3.46 -6.84 -5.31
N LEU A 108 3.21 -6.75 -4.00
CA LEU A 108 3.69 -7.70 -2.99
C LEU A 108 2.52 -8.51 -2.44
N THR A 109 2.65 -9.82 -2.48
CA THR A 109 1.60 -10.73 -1.99
C THR A 109 2.18 -11.77 -1.06
N ASP A 110 1.45 -12.05 0.03
CA ASP A 110 1.70 -13.17 0.95
C ASP A 110 3.09 -13.12 1.62
N ALA A 111 3.50 -11.91 2.04
CA ALA A 111 4.80 -11.63 2.63
C ALA A 111 4.70 -11.25 4.10
N THR A 112 5.72 -11.59 4.87
CA THR A 112 6.03 -10.93 6.15
C THR A 112 7.23 -10.01 5.98
N ILE A 113 7.05 -8.71 6.23
CA ILE A 113 8.11 -7.70 6.21
C ILE A 113 8.38 -7.27 7.65
N THR A 114 9.60 -7.46 8.12
CA THR A 114 9.90 -7.23 9.55
C THR A 114 11.32 -6.76 9.83
N ASN A 115 11.50 -6.11 10.99
CA ASN A 115 12.77 -5.61 11.50
C ASN A 115 13.47 -4.57 10.60
N GLY A 116 12.75 -3.93 9.68
CA GLY A 116 13.27 -2.78 8.96
C GLY A 116 13.51 -1.63 9.94
N ASP A 117 14.54 -0.82 9.67
CA ASP A 117 14.93 0.30 10.53
C ASP A 117 15.43 1.44 9.63
N ALA A 118 14.49 2.16 9.04
CA ALA A 118 14.83 3.23 8.11
C ALA A 118 15.19 4.54 8.86
N PRO A 119 16.30 5.20 8.52
CA PRO A 119 16.66 6.46 9.16
C PRO A 119 15.67 7.60 8.85
N ASP A 120 14.96 7.51 7.74
CA ASP A 120 14.03 8.54 7.26
C ASP A 120 12.60 8.03 7.31
N PHE A 121 12.09 7.36 6.29
CA PHE A 121 10.70 6.93 6.25
C PHE A 121 10.51 5.53 5.66
N GLY A 122 9.41 4.86 6.08
CA GLY A 122 9.03 3.54 5.57
C GLY A 122 9.93 2.42 6.06
N GLY A 123 9.99 2.18 7.36
CA GLY A 123 10.82 1.12 7.95
C GLY A 123 10.61 -0.25 7.32
N GLY A 124 9.35 -0.63 7.10
CA GLY A 124 9.02 -1.83 6.33
C GLY A 124 9.10 -1.57 4.83
N ILE A 125 8.32 -0.61 4.32
CA ILE A 125 8.23 -0.29 2.89
C ILE A 125 8.17 1.23 2.70
N ALA A 126 9.12 1.77 1.96
CA ALA A 126 9.12 3.16 1.49
C ALA A 126 8.57 3.23 0.06
N ASN A 127 7.42 3.86 -0.14
CA ASN A 127 6.81 4.03 -1.46
C ASN A 127 6.97 5.46 -1.98
N ARG A 128 7.68 5.63 -3.09
CA ARG A 128 7.76 6.86 -3.89
C ARG A 128 7.13 6.72 -5.28
N GLY A 129 6.52 5.56 -5.58
CA GLY A 129 5.87 5.22 -6.84
C GLY A 129 4.49 4.61 -6.63
N THR A 130 4.28 3.40 -7.15
CA THR A 130 3.05 2.64 -6.99
C THR A 130 3.29 1.37 -6.17
N LEU A 131 2.48 1.15 -5.13
CA LEU A 131 2.59 0.00 -4.24
C LEU A 131 1.24 -0.68 -4.06
N THR A 132 1.20 -1.98 -4.24
CA THR A 132 0.09 -2.83 -3.81
C THR A 132 0.61 -3.90 -2.85
N VAL A 133 0.03 -3.99 -1.66
CA VAL A 133 0.34 -5.02 -0.66
C VAL A 133 -0.92 -5.82 -0.37
N THR A 134 -0.85 -7.13 -0.54
CA THR A 134 -2.02 -8.00 -0.39
C THR A 134 -1.67 -9.22 0.46
N ASP A 135 -2.60 -9.67 1.31
CA ASP A 135 -2.50 -10.90 2.13
C ASP A 135 -1.18 -11.00 2.94
N SER A 136 -0.70 -9.87 3.47
CA SER A 136 0.66 -9.75 4.02
C SER A 136 0.68 -9.30 5.48
N ALA A 137 1.84 -9.36 6.09
CA ALA A 137 2.09 -8.82 7.43
C ALA A 137 3.28 -7.86 7.41
N ILE A 138 3.07 -6.62 7.84
CA ILE A 138 4.11 -5.59 7.97
C ILE A 138 4.27 -5.32 9.46
N ARG A 139 5.34 -5.83 10.06
CA ARG A 139 5.41 -5.82 11.52
C ARG A 139 6.80 -5.57 12.09
N ASN A 140 6.83 -4.97 13.28
CA ASN A 140 8.07 -4.71 14.03
C ASN A 140 9.12 -3.96 13.19
N ASN A 141 8.68 -2.97 12.41
CA ASN A 141 9.56 -2.09 11.66
C ASN A 141 9.63 -0.74 12.35
N HIS A 142 10.75 -0.06 12.20
CA HIS A 142 11.01 1.24 12.79
C HIS A 142 11.48 2.23 11.72
N ALA A 143 11.09 3.50 11.90
CA ALA A 143 11.62 4.60 11.11
C ALA A 143 11.49 5.93 11.86
N ASN A 144 12.06 6.99 11.30
CA ASN A 144 11.78 8.33 11.80
C ASN A 144 10.32 8.71 11.48
N PHE A 145 9.88 8.49 10.25
CA PHE A 145 8.48 8.58 9.82
C PHE A 145 8.01 7.26 9.22
N SER A 146 6.77 6.87 9.43
CA SER A 146 6.17 5.63 8.91
C SER A 146 6.95 4.38 9.30
N GLY A 147 6.73 3.89 10.48
CA GLY A 147 7.39 2.65 10.91
C GLY A 147 7.11 1.46 9.98
N GLY A 148 5.84 1.27 9.58
CA GLY A 148 5.45 0.19 8.68
C GLY A 148 5.57 0.55 7.21
N ILE A 149 4.62 1.33 6.67
CA ILE A 149 4.55 1.69 5.24
C ILE A 149 4.44 3.21 5.10
N GLY A 150 5.35 3.81 4.35
CA GLY A 150 5.32 5.22 3.98
C GLY A 150 4.93 5.42 2.52
N GLY A 151 3.94 6.28 2.27
CA GLY A 151 3.56 6.76 0.94
C GLY A 151 3.89 8.23 0.79
N GLY A 152 4.86 8.58 -0.03
CA GLY A 152 5.25 9.96 -0.30
C GLY A 152 4.27 10.71 -1.20
N SER A 153 4.52 11.99 -1.43
CA SER A 153 3.70 12.83 -2.31
C SER A 153 3.64 12.28 -3.74
N GLY A 154 2.47 12.34 -4.36
CA GLY A 154 2.22 11.84 -5.71
C GLY A 154 2.15 10.32 -5.85
N THR A 155 2.32 9.56 -4.77
CA THR A 155 2.29 8.10 -4.80
C THR A 155 0.89 7.52 -4.78
N THR A 156 0.80 6.25 -5.20
CA THR A 156 -0.40 5.44 -5.01
C THR A 156 -0.05 4.20 -4.19
N THR A 157 -0.76 4.01 -3.07
CA THR A 157 -0.59 2.85 -2.18
C THR A 157 -1.93 2.15 -2.00
N ARG A 158 -1.97 0.85 -2.26
CA ARG A 158 -3.13 0.00 -2.01
C ARG A 158 -2.75 -1.14 -1.06
N ILE A 159 -3.45 -1.25 0.07
CA ILE A 159 -3.23 -2.27 1.10
C ILE A 159 -4.52 -3.06 1.27
N VAL A 160 -4.46 -4.37 1.10
CA VAL A 160 -5.64 -5.25 1.12
C VAL A 160 -5.37 -6.48 1.96
N ARG A 161 -6.29 -6.85 2.85
CA ARG A 161 -6.21 -8.06 3.71
C ARG A 161 -4.84 -8.21 4.38
N THR A 162 -4.31 -7.08 4.87
CA THR A 162 -2.95 -7.01 5.40
C THR A 162 -2.98 -6.62 6.89
N SER A 163 -2.08 -7.21 7.65
CA SER A 163 -1.86 -6.86 9.06
C SER A 163 -0.67 -5.92 9.19
N ILE A 164 -0.89 -4.73 9.72
CA ILE A 164 0.15 -3.73 10.02
C ILE A 164 0.24 -3.62 11.53
N MET A 165 1.31 -4.18 12.15
CA MET A 165 1.32 -4.34 13.60
C MET A 165 2.71 -4.16 14.23
N GLY A 166 2.73 -3.56 15.42
CA GLY A 166 3.97 -3.43 16.21
C GLY A 166 5.02 -2.55 15.52
N ASN A 167 4.64 -1.67 14.58
CA ASN A 167 5.58 -0.77 13.93
C ASN A 167 5.72 0.52 14.74
N THR A 168 6.89 1.12 14.70
CA THR A 168 7.19 2.31 15.50
C THR A 168 7.75 3.43 14.63
N ALA A 169 7.24 4.65 14.81
CA ALA A 169 7.81 5.86 14.23
C ALA A 169 8.24 6.84 15.34
N ASN A 170 9.39 7.49 15.16
CA ASN A 170 9.83 8.52 16.11
C ASN A 170 8.91 9.76 16.05
N VAL A 171 8.39 10.08 14.88
CA VAL A 171 7.54 11.26 14.66
C VAL A 171 6.10 10.83 14.41
N ASN A 172 5.69 10.59 13.18
CA ASN A 172 4.30 10.32 12.83
C ASN A 172 4.12 9.01 12.05
N GLY A 173 2.94 8.41 12.18
CA GLY A 173 2.55 7.24 11.41
C GLY A 173 3.27 5.96 11.85
N GLY A 174 3.03 5.50 13.07
CA GLY A 174 3.63 4.24 13.54
C GLY A 174 3.38 3.08 12.58
N GLY A 175 2.12 2.85 12.22
CA GLY A 175 1.74 1.86 11.21
C GLY A 175 1.97 2.36 9.79
N VAL A 176 1.31 3.46 9.41
CA VAL A 176 1.42 4.06 8.07
C VAL A 176 1.48 5.58 8.13
N ALA A 177 2.19 6.20 7.18
CA ALA A 177 2.04 7.62 6.88
C ALA A 177 1.82 7.82 5.38
N ASN A 178 1.00 8.80 5.01
CA ASN A 178 0.57 9.04 3.64
C ASN A 178 0.55 10.52 3.30
N ASP A 179 1.33 10.89 2.29
CA ASP A 179 1.32 12.21 1.66
C ASP A 179 0.76 12.16 0.22
N GLY A 180 0.45 10.95 -0.27
CA GLY A 180 -0.10 10.68 -1.59
C GLY A 180 -1.55 10.19 -1.54
N ASN A 181 -1.83 9.16 -2.33
CA ASN A 181 -3.12 8.47 -2.34
C ASN A 181 -2.99 7.07 -1.74
N MET A 182 -3.59 6.83 -0.58
CA MET A 182 -3.55 5.54 0.08
C MET A 182 -4.96 4.98 0.32
N THR A 183 -5.15 3.70 -0.03
CA THR A 183 -6.35 2.95 0.31
C THR A 183 -5.99 1.71 1.11
N ILE A 184 -6.60 1.55 2.27
CA ILE A 184 -6.45 0.39 3.16
C ILE A 184 -7.80 -0.28 3.29
N SER A 185 -7.90 -1.55 2.92
CA SER A 185 -9.18 -2.27 2.95
C SER A 185 -9.06 -3.68 3.49
N ASN A 186 -10.11 -4.13 4.21
CA ASN A 186 -10.19 -5.48 4.78
C ASN A 186 -8.96 -5.83 5.64
N SER A 187 -8.41 -4.85 6.35
CA SER A 187 -7.09 -4.93 6.98
C SER A 187 -7.18 -4.65 8.49
N ARG A 188 -6.04 -4.74 9.17
CA ARG A 188 -5.93 -4.33 10.57
C ARG A 188 -4.64 -3.57 10.80
N ILE A 189 -4.75 -2.50 11.58
CA ILE A 189 -3.65 -1.62 11.98
C ILE A 189 -3.66 -1.63 13.52
N ILE A 190 -2.75 -2.39 14.12
CA ILE A 190 -2.82 -2.74 15.54
C ILE A 190 -1.45 -2.58 16.21
N ASP A 191 -1.42 -2.14 17.46
CA ASP A 191 -0.21 -2.06 18.30
C ASP A 191 0.91 -1.23 17.66
N ASN A 192 0.59 -0.24 16.84
CA ASN A 192 1.62 0.64 16.27
C ASN A 192 1.81 1.87 17.17
N THR A 193 3.02 2.39 17.20
CA THR A 193 3.39 3.51 18.06
C THR A 193 4.03 4.65 17.26
N ALA A 194 3.60 5.89 17.54
CA ALA A 194 4.26 7.09 17.06
C ALA A 194 4.63 8.03 18.21
N GLY A 195 5.81 8.63 18.17
CA GLY A 195 6.22 9.64 19.16
C GLY A 195 5.36 10.91 19.08
N GLY A 196 5.01 11.34 17.86
CA GLY A 196 4.16 12.49 17.60
C GLY A 196 2.70 12.10 17.46
N ALA A 197 2.20 11.87 16.24
CA ALA A 197 0.79 11.60 16.01
C ALA A 197 0.50 10.49 15.00
N GLY A 198 -0.71 9.93 15.08
CA GLY A 198 -1.14 8.85 14.20
C GLY A 198 -0.40 7.55 14.48
N GLY A 199 -0.55 6.98 15.67
CA GLY A 199 0.05 5.68 16.02
C GLY A 199 -0.30 4.62 14.99
N GLY A 200 -1.57 4.51 14.61
CA GLY A 200 -2.01 3.66 13.50
C GLY A 200 -1.72 4.28 12.14
N ALA A 201 -2.22 5.50 11.90
CA ALA A 201 -2.09 6.16 10.60
C ALA A 201 -1.95 7.68 10.73
N ALA A 202 -1.04 8.28 9.96
CA ALA A 202 -0.90 9.72 9.76
C ALA A 202 -1.15 10.07 8.30
N ASN A 203 -1.89 11.14 8.01
CA ASN A 203 -2.28 11.52 6.66
C ASN A 203 -2.16 13.01 6.40
N ASP A 204 -1.42 13.36 5.35
CA ASP A 204 -1.35 14.70 4.74
C ASP A 204 -1.90 14.70 3.31
N GLY A 205 -2.17 13.52 2.72
CA GLY A 205 -2.71 13.34 1.39
C GLY A 205 -4.16 12.87 1.39
N THR A 206 -4.48 11.88 0.57
CA THR A 206 -5.79 11.24 0.53
C THR A 206 -5.71 9.83 1.10
N LEU A 207 -6.37 9.59 2.23
CA LEU A 207 -6.43 8.30 2.90
C LEU A 207 -7.85 7.75 2.93
N ARG A 208 -8.05 6.54 2.44
CA ARG A 208 -9.30 5.79 2.54
C ARG A 208 -9.09 4.52 3.36
N ILE A 209 -9.83 4.39 4.46
CA ILE A 209 -9.84 3.22 5.33
C ILE A 209 -11.23 2.58 5.21
N VAL A 210 -11.29 1.34 4.73
CA VAL A 210 -12.54 0.63 4.44
C VAL A 210 -12.51 -0.76 5.05
N ASP A 211 -13.58 -1.19 5.72
CA ASP A 211 -13.71 -2.53 6.33
C ASP A 211 -12.46 -2.93 7.15
N THR A 212 -11.91 -1.97 7.91
CA THR A 212 -10.59 -2.09 8.56
C THR A 212 -10.70 -1.78 10.06
N ASN A 213 -9.91 -2.50 10.87
CA ASN A 213 -9.80 -2.23 12.29
C ASN A 213 -8.50 -1.47 12.60
N VAL A 214 -8.63 -0.33 13.30
CA VAL A 214 -7.52 0.50 13.77
C VAL A 214 -7.58 0.52 15.30
N ASN A 215 -6.87 -0.40 15.94
CA ASN A 215 -7.02 -0.64 17.37
C ASN A 215 -5.67 -0.66 18.10
N GLU A 216 -5.71 -0.31 19.39
CA GLU A 216 -4.56 -0.51 20.29
C GLU A 216 -3.29 0.21 19.84
N ASN A 217 -3.42 1.25 19.00
CA ASN A 217 -2.29 2.07 18.59
C ASN A 217 -2.07 3.20 19.57
N SER A 218 -0.82 3.64 19.70
CA SER A 218 -0.47 4.69 20.65
C SER A 218 0.35 5.81 20.03
N ALA A 219 0.16 7.06 20.52
CA ALA A 219 0.92 8.20 20.04
C ALA A 219 0.99 9.32 21.07
N GLY A 220 1.78 10.36 20.80
CA GLY A 220 1.69 11.62 21.52
C GLY A 220 0.30 12.25 21.36
N ARG A 221 -0.26 12.21 20.12
CA ARG A 221 -1.62 12.68 19.79
C ARG A 221 -2.23 11.76 18.74
N ALA A 222 -3.51 11.43 18.82
CA ALA A 222 -4.19 10.45 17.97
C ALA A 222 -3.47 9.11 17.88
N GLY A 223 -3.66 8.27 18.85
CA GLY A 223 -3.19 6.89 18.77
C GLY A 223 -3.72 6.15 17.54
N GLY A 224 -4.99 6.40 17.16
CA GLY A 224 -5.60 5.80 15.98
C GLY A 224 -5.18 6.45 14.66
N VAL A 225 -5.87 7.53 14.27
CA VAL A 225 -5.70 8.20 12.97
C VAL A 225 -5.54 9.71 13.13
N ALA A 226 -4.51 10.28 12.52
CA ALA A 226 -4.28 11.72 12.46
C ALA A 226 -4.36 12.23 11.03
N ASN A 227 -5.11 13.32 10.80
CA ASN A 227 -5.22 14.01 9.51
C ASN A 227 -4.69 15.42 9.65
N PHE A 228 -3.78 15.83 8.77
CA PHE A 228 -3.07 17.10 8.79
C PHE A 228 -3.21 17.88 7.48
N GLY A 229 -2.60 19.06 7.46
CA GLY A 229 -2.14 19.78 6.27
C GLY A 229 -3.11 20.01 5.11
N GLY A 230 -4.40 19.82 5.30
CA GLY A 230 -5.39 19.86 4.20
C GLY A 230 -5.68 18.48 3.63
N GLY A 231 -5.13 17.41 4.21
CA GLY A 231 -5.38 16.04 3.83
C GLY A 231 -6.86 15.65 3.93
N THR A 232 -7.25 14.65 3.18
CA THR A 232 -8.61 14.08 3.22
C THR A 232 -8.55 12.66 3.74
N THR A 233 -9.22 12.38 4.85
CA THR A 233 -9.35 11.04 5.42
C THR A 233 -10.81 10.59 5.40
N SER A 234 -11.07 9.44 4.77
CA SER A 234 -12.38 8.80 4.78
C SER A 234 -12.29 7.43 5.47
N ILE A 235 -13.11 7.23 6.51
CA ILE A 235 -13.19 5.99 7.28
C ILE A 235 -14.59 5.42 7.08
N THR A 236 -14.70 4.29 6.39
CA THR A 236 -15.96 3.66 6.00
C THR A 236 -16.03 2.23 6.52
N SER A 237 -17.17 1.83 7.10
CA SER A 237 -17.43 0.48 7.62
C SER A 237 -16.31 -0.06 8.53
N SER A 238 -15.67 0.83 9.30
CA SER A 238 -14.42 0.54 10.01
C SER A 238 -14.56 0.82 11.51
N ASN A 239 -13.63 0.27 12.29
CA ASN A 239 -13.58 0.50 13.73
C ASN A 239 -12.25 1.17 14.12
N VAL A 240 -12.32 2.25 14.91
CA VAL A 240 -11.18 2.92 15.51
C VAL A 240 -11.36 2.87 17.03
N ASN A 241 -10.80 1.86 17.66
CA ASN A 241 -11.11 1.56 19.04
C ASN A 241 -9.84 1.36 19.87
N SER A 242 -9.93 1.64 21.18
CA SER A 242 -8.88 1.31 22.16
C SER A 242 -7.51 1.89 21.81
N ASN A 243 -7.48 2.99 21.03
CA ASN A 243 -6.23 3.69 20.77
C ASN A 243 -5.93 4.68 21.89
N ALA A 244 -4.67 4.91 22.18
CA ALA A 244 -4.24 5.76 23.27
C ALA A 244 -3.37 6.93 22.78
N ALA A 245 -3.54 8.09 23.39
CA ALA A 245 -2.66 9.22 23.18
C ALA A 245 -2.31 9.91 24.50
N LEU A 246 -1.17 10.59 24.56
CA LEU A 246 -0.79 11.40 25.73
C LEU A 246 -1.64 12.66 25.80
N VAL A 247 -2.02 13.22 24.65
CA VAL A 247 -2.87 14.40 24.51
C VAL A 247 -4.06 14.08 23.61
N ALA A 248 -5.25 14.54 23.97
CA ALA A 248 -6.49 14.31 23.22
C ALA A 248 -6.41 14.82 21.77
N PRO A 249 -7.07 14.13 20.84
CA PRO A 249 -7.82 12.88 21.00
C PRO A 249 -6.94 11.63 20.96
N GLY A 250 -7.44 10.50 21.48
CA GLY A 250 -6.81 9.19 21.34
C GLY A 250 -7.20 8.47 20.06
N GLY A 251 -8.45 8.67 19.61
CA GLY A 251 -8.99 7.97 18.43
C GLY A 251 -8.63 8.64 17.10
N VAL A 252 -9.38 9.68 16.73
CA VAL A 252 -9.22 10.37 15.44
C VAL A 252 -8.98 11.86 15.65
N LEU A 253 -7.87 12.35 15.09
CA LEU A 253 -7.50 13.75 15.06
C LEU A 253 -7.74 14.34 13.68
N ASN A 254 -8.43 15.49 13.61
CA ASN A 254 -8.42 16.37 12.46
C ASN A 254 -7.68 17.66 12.81
N ALA A 255 -6.43 17.76 12.42
CA ALA A 255 -5.57 18.95 12.62
C ALA A 255 -5.46 19.79 11.35
N GLY A 256 -6.30 19.54 10.35
CA GLY A 256 -6.38 20.27 9.08
C GLY A 256 -7.02 19.40 8.00
N GLY A 257 -7.79 20.02 7.09
CA GLY A 257 -8.45 19.30 6.00
C GLY A 257 -9.78 18.65 6.38
N VAL A 258 -10.09 17.49 5.83
CA VAL A 258 -11.39 16.84 5.94
C VAL A 258 -11.29 15.43 6.48
N VAL A 259 -12.08 15.12 7.51
CA VAL A 259 -12.27 13.74 8.00
C VAL A 259 -13.76 13.39 7.90
N THR A 260 -14.06 12.26 7.28
CA THR A 260 -15.42 11.71 7.16
C THR A 260 -15.52 10.33 7.77
N LEU A 261 -16.56 10.10 8.57
CA LEU A 261 -16.91 8.81 9.15
C LEU A 261 -18.23 8.34 8.54
N GLN A 262 -18.22 7.17 7.88
CA GLN A 262 -19.41 6.58 7.30
C GLN A 262 -19.57 5.13 7.78
N SER A 263 -20.68 4.81 8.43
CA SER A 263 -20.94 3.45 8.96
C SER A 263 -19.80 2.92 9.83
N SER A 264 -19.06 3.82 10.50
CA SER A 264 -17.85 3.50 11.26
C SER A 264 -18.03 3.80 12.75
N ARG A 265 -17.26 3.13 13.58
CA ARG A 265 -17.28 3.33 15.03
C ARG A 265 -15.94 3.86 15.52
N VAL A 266 -15.99 4.93 16.29
CA VAL A 266 -14.84 5.46 17.03
C VAL A 266 -15.22 5.43 18.51
N LYS A 267 -14.63 4.51 19.31
CA LYS A 267 -15.02 4.36 20.71
C LYS A 267 -13.89 3.80 21.58
N GLY A 268 -13.98 4.07 22.89
CA GLY A 268 -13.03 3.52 23.86
C GLY A 268 -11.60 3.97 23.67
N ASN A 269 -11.39 5.07 22.94
CA ASN A 269 -10.06 5.66 22.78
C ASN A 269 -9.75 6.59 23.96
N GLN A 270 -8.51 6.66 24.37
CA GLN A 270 -8.05 7.43 25.51
C GLN A 270 -7.14 8.58 25.06
N PRO A 271 -7.30 9.82 25.60
CA PRO A 271 -8.29 10.22 26.61
C PRO A 271 -9.70 10.45 26.03
N THR A 272 -9.86 10.67 24.73
CA THR A 272 -11.15 10.89 24.05
C THR A 272 -11.18 10.21 22.68
N ASN A 273 -12.37 10.06 22.09
CA ASN A 273 -12.48 9.51 20.73
C ASN A 273 -12.01 10.51 19.67
N CYS A 274 -12.62 11.71 19.63
CA CYS A 274 -12.31 12.77 18.68
C CYS A 274 -12.31 14.16 19.32
N ALA A 275 -12.82 14.29 20.55
CA ALA A 275 -12.81 15.57 21.25
C ALA A 275 -11.36 16.03 21.49
N GLY A 276 -11.06 17.28 21.18
CA GLY A 276 -9.70 17.82 21.17
C GLY A 276 -9.08 17.87 19.76
N SER A 277 -9.82 17.48 18.72
CA SER A 277 -9.46 17.78 17.33
C SER A 277 -9.52 19.29 17.07
N ASP A 278 -8.59 19.80 16.25
CA ASP A 278 -8.53 21.22 15.92
C ASP A 278 -9.73 21.63 15.05
N ILE A 279 -10.17 20.71 14.19
CA ILE A 279 -11.41 20.82 13.41
C ILE A 279 -12.33 19.66 13.86
N PRO A 280 -13.61 19.92 14.18
CA PRO A 280 -14.54 18.88 14.58
C PRO A 280 -14.61 17.73 13.56
N VAL A 281 -14.64 16.49 14.06
CA VAL A 281 -14.86 15.29 13.23
C VAL A 281 -16.35 14.98 13.24
N PRO A 282 -17.08 15.16 12.11
CA PRO A 282 -18.50 14.86 12.05
C PRO A 282 -18.83 13.41 12.40
N ASN A 283 -19.94 13.19 13.10
CA ASN A 283 -20.41 11.85 13.53
C ASN A 283 -19.48 11.12 14.50
N CYS A 284 -18.52 11.81 15.11
CA CYS A 284 -17.70 11.26 16.16
C CYS A 284 -18.19 11.74 17.54
N VAL A 285 -18.46 10.81 18.42
CA VAL A 285 -18.99 11.11 19.76
C VAL A 285 -17.91 10.83 20.80
N GLY A 286 -17.67 11.81 21.70
CA GLY A 286 -16.75 11.68 22.85
C GLY A 286 -15.31 12.07 22.62
#